data_83bff44ce3ddd28f5c0e7b53d6e719d8
#
_entry.id   83bff44ce3ddd28f5c0e7b53d6e719d8
#
_cell.length_a   1.000
_cell.length_b   1.000
_cell.length_c   1.000
_cell.angle_alpha   90.00
_cell.angle_beta   90.00
_cell.angle_gamma   90.00
#
_symmetry.space_group_name_H-M   'P 1'
#
loop_
_entity.id
_entity.type
_entity.pdbx_description
1 polymer ?
#
loop_
_entity_poly.entity_id
_entity_poly.type
_entity_poly.pdbx_seq_one_letter_code
_entity_poly.pdbx_strand_id
1 'polypeptide(L)'
;MSNMKINTEVLSQEKEKLEKAREKMNTILTDLKKETNELKNHWETNTSESVFNNFEEFCEYYQTNLDNLQNDINFIQTTIDNYTNYEEKTNKEIDEKIAI
;
A
#
# COMPACT_ATOMS: atom_id res chain seq x y z
N MET A 1 -15.57 18.56 18.24
CA MET A 1 -15.07 18.02 18.67
C MET A 1 -14.81 16.97 18.68
N SER A 2 -14.21 16.67 18.56
CA SER A 2 -14.14 15.45 18.38
C SER A 2 -13.52 14.80 19.40
N ASN A 3 -14.13 13.92 19.86
CA ASN A 3 -13.61 12.96 20.77
C ASN A 3 -12.96 11.82 20.05
N MET A 4 -12.67 11.99 18.77
CA MET A 4 -12.04 10.94 18.04
C MET A 4 -10.57 10.89 18.39
N LYS A 5 -10.22 9.90 19.16
CA LYS A 5 -8.84 9.56 19.36
C LYS A 5 -8.41 8.62 18.24
N ILE A 6 -7.32 8.96 17.60
CA ILE A 6 -6.68 8.03 16.68
C ILE A 6 -5.95 7.00 17.52
N ASN A 7 -6.34 5.74 17.38
CA ASN A 7 -5.63 4.65 18.03
C ASN A 7 -4.48 4.23 17.11
N THR A 8 -3.28 4.73 17.42
CA THR A 8 -2.10 4.49 16.61
C THR A 8 -1.70 3.03 16.56
N GLU A 9 -1.99 2.28 17.62
CA GLU A 9 -1.71 0.84 17.63
C GLU A 9 -2.58 0.10 16.64
N VAL A 10 -3.89 0.40 16.60
CA VAL A 10 -4.81 -0.20 15.65
C VAL A 10 -4.46 0.20 14.22
N LEU A 11 -4.14 1.48 13.98
CA LEU A 11 -3.72 1.95 12.66
C LEU A 11 -2.45 1.24 12.21
N SER A 12 -1.49 1.06 13.10
CA SER A 12 -0.25 0.35 12.79
C SER A 12 -0.51 -1.11 12.39
N GLN A 13 -1.40 -1.78 13.10
CA GLN A 13 -1.78 -3.16 12.79
C GLN A 13 -2.50 -3.25 11.44
N GLU A 14 -3.40 -2.33 11.15
CA GLU A 14 -4.12 -2.30 9.88
C GLU A 14 -3.18 -1.95 8.73
N LYS A 15 -2.25 -1.04 8.95
CA LYS A 15 -1.21 -0.72 7.95
C LYS A 15 -0.39 -1.96 7.61
N GLU A 16 0.01 -2.72 8.61
CA GLU A 16 0.79 -3.95 8.41
C GLU A 16 0.01 -4.97 7.57
N LYS A 17 -1.29 -5.10 7.82
CA LYS A 17 -2.16 -5.98 7.01
C LYS A 17 -2.21 -5.52 5.56
N LEU A 18 -2.30 -4.22 5.33
CA LEU A 18 -2.29 -3.66 3.97
C LEU A 18 -0.95 -3.89 3.27
N GLU A 19 0.16 -3.74 3.98
CA GLU A 19 1.48 -4.02 3.43
C GLU A 19 1.62 -5.48 3.01
N LYS A 20 1.14 -6.40 3.83
CA LYS A 20 1.17 -7.83 3.52
C LYS A 20 0.28 -8.17 2.33
N ALA A 21 -0.90 -7.57 2.27
CA ALA A 21 -1.81 -7.76 1.15
C ALA A 21 -1.19 -7.23 -0.14
N ARG A 22 -0.58 -6.06 -0.10
CA ARG A 22 0.11 -5.47 -1.25
C ARG A 22 1.25 -6.36 -1.73
N GLU A 23 2.02 -6.90 -0.82
CA GLU A 23 3.11 -7.82 -1.15
C GLU A 23 2.60 -9.06 -1.88
N LYS A 24 1.50 -9.65 -1.39
CA LYS A 24 0.87 -10.79 -2.05
C LYS A 24 0.37 -10.42 -3.45
N MET A 25 -0.26 -9.27 -3.60
CA MET A 25 -0.74 -8.80 -4.90
C MET A 25 0.42 -8.59 -5.87
N ASN A 26 1.52 -8.03 -5.39
CA ASN A 26 2.71 -7.82 -6.20
C ASN A 26 3.32 -9.15 -6.66
N THR A 27 3.36 -10.14 -5.79
CA THR A 27 3.84 -11.49 -6.11
C THR A 27 2.95 -12.13 -7.18
N ILE A 28 1.64 -12.02 -7.04
CA ILE A 28 0.69 -12.54 -8.02
C ILE A 28 0.91 -11.88 -9.39
N LEU A 29 1.08 -10.58 -9.41
CA LEU A 29 1.34 -9.85 -10.66
C LEU A 29 2.64 -10.31 -11.32
N THR A 30 3.69 -10.47 -10.54
CA THR A 30 4.99 -10.94 -11.03
C THR A 30 4.86 -12.34 -11.63
N ASP A 31 4.16 -13.23 -10.94
CA ASP A 31 3.93 -14.60 -11.43
C ASP A 31 3.10 -14.61 -12.72
N LEU A 32 2.08 -13.77 -12.79
CA LEU A 32 1.26 -13.65 -14.00
C LEU A 32 2.08 -13.17 -15.20
N LYS A 33 2.94 -12.19 -14.99
CA LYS A 33 3.82 -11.69 -16.06
C LYS A 33 4.75 -12.79 -16.56
N LYS A 34 5.31 -13.56 -15.63
CA LYS A 34 6.19 -14.67 -15.96
C LYS A 34 5.47 -15.74 -16.78
N GLU A 35 4.30 -16.18 -16.30
CA GLU A 35 3.50 -17.19 -16.97
C GLU A 35 3.04 -16.72 -18.36
N THR A 36 2.68 -15.45 -18.48
CA THR A 36 2.26 -14.88 -19.75
C THR A 36 3.42 -14.82 -20.74
N ASN A 37 4.61 -14.48 -20.29
CA ASN A 37 5.80 -14.47 -21.15
C ASN A 37 6.14 -15.89 -21.63
N GLU A 38 6.01 -16.89 -20.77
CA GLU A 38 6.19 -18.29 -21.15
C GLU A 38 5.16 -18.72 -22.19
N LEU A 39 3.90 -18.37 -21.97
CA LEU A 39 2.83 -18.67 -22.94
C LEU A 39 3.10 -17.99 -24.28
N LYS A 40 3.55 -16.75 -24.27
CA LYS A 40 3.85 -15.98 -25.48
C LYS A 40 4.88 -16.67 -26.34
N ASN A 41 5.84 -17.37 -25.73
CA ASN A 41 6.88 -18.11 -26.47
C ASN A 41 6.32 -19.33 -27.20
N HIS A 42 5.12 -19.80 -26.84
CA HIS A 42 4.51 -21.00 -27.39
C HIS A 42 3.23 -20.74 -28.18
N TRP A 43 2.82 -19.48 -28.31
CA TRP A 43 1.57 -19.13 -28.96
C TRP A 43 1.77 -17.98 -29.94
N GLU A 44 1.87 -18.33 -31.22
CA GLU A 44 2.04 -17.35 -32.31
C GLU A 44 0.85 -17.49 -33.26
N THR A 45 -0.16 -16.65 -33.08
CA THR A 45 -1.29 -16.53 -33.99
C THR A 45 -1.69 -15.06 -34.09
N ASN A 46 -2.47 -14.71 -35.10
CA ASN A 46 -2.99 -13.35 -35.24
C ASN A 46 -3.86 -12.95 -34.04
N THR A 47 -4.50 -13.91 -33.37
CA THR A 47 -5.34 -13.65 -32.21
C THR A 47 -4.51 -13.43 -30.95
N SER A 48 -3.33 -14.06 -30.86
CA SER A 48 -2.50 -13.98 -29.65
C SER A 48 -1.97 -12.59 -29.40
N GLU A 49 -1.67 -11.80 -30.42
CA GLU A 49 -1.19 -10.44 -30.26
C GLU A 49 -2.21 -9.57 -29.51
N SER A 50 -3.47 -9.67 -29.88
CA SER A 50 -4.54 -8.93 -29.21
C SER A 50 -4.68 -9.35 -27.73
N VAL A 51 -4.58 -10.64 -27.45
CA VAL A 51 -4.65 -11.16 -26.08
C VAL A 51 -3.51 -10.63 -25.23
N PHE A 52 -2.28 -10.65 -25.76
CA PHE A 52 -1.13 -10.18 -25.01
C PHE A 52 -1.13 -8.66 -24.80
N ASN A 53 -1.61 -7.90 -25.77
CA ASN A 53 -1.76 -6.46 -25.62
C ASN A 53 -2.79 -6.13 -24.52
N ASN A 54 -3.91 -6.83 -24.49
CA ASN A 54 -4.91 -6.67 -23.45
C ASN A 54 -4.35 -7.04 -22.07
N PHE A 55 -3.52 -8.06 -22.02
CA PHE A 55 -2.87 -8.48 -20.79
C PHE A 55 -1.88 -7.43 -20.28
N GLU A 56 -1.11 -6.83 -21.19
CA GLU A 56 -0.19 -5.74 -20.83
C GLU A 56 -0.95 -4.55 -20.22
N GLU A 57 -2.07 -4.17 -20.83
CA GLU A 57 -2.92 -3.10 -20.30
C GLU A 57 -3.44 -3.45 -18.90
N PHE A 58 -3.84 -4.70 -18.70
CA PHE A 58 -4.26 -5.18 -17.39
C PHE A 58 -3.14 -5.06 -16.37
N CYS A 59 -1.93 -5.46 -16.74
CA CYS A 59 -0.77 -5.37 -15.85
C CYS A 59 -0.45 -3.92 -15.47
N GLU A 60 -0.53 -3.00 -16.42
CA GLU A 60 -0.31 -1.59 -16.16
C GLU A 60 -1.35 -1.03 -15.19
N TYR A 61 -2.61 -1.36 -15.41
CA TYR A 61 -3.70 -0.96 -14.52
C TYR A 61 -3.50 -1.52 -13.11
N TYR A 62 -3.12 -2.78 -13.02
CA TYR A 62 -2.88 -3.44 -11.74
C TYR A 62 -1.70 -2.80 -11.01
N GLN A 63 -0.63 -2.48 -11.74
CA GLN A 63 0.53 -1.80 -11.17
C GLN A 63 0.16 -0.42 -10.63
N THR A 64 -0.67 0.32 -11.34
CA THR A 64 -1.17 1.61 -10.89
C THR A 64 -1.92 1.47 -9.57
N ASN A 65 -2.76 0.44 -9.44
CA ASN A 65 -3.48 0.18 -8.20
C ASN A 65 -2.53 -0.18 -7.05
N LEU A 66 -1.47 -0.94 -7.32
CA LEU A 66 -0.44 -1.23 -6.31
C LEU A 66 0.28 0.03 -5.85
N ASP A 67 0.58 0.92 -6.77
CA ASP A 67 1.25 2.20 -6.46
C ASP A 67 0.33 3.10 -5.63
N ASN A 68 -0.95 3.15 -5.96
CA ASN A 68 -1.94 3.89 -5.19
C ASN A 68 -2.09 3.33 -3.78
N LEU A 69 -2.09 2.01 -3.65
CA LEU A 69 -2.13 1.36 -2.34
C LEU A 69 -0.91 1.70 -1.51
N GLN A 70 0.27 1.74 -2.14
CA GLN A 70 1.49 2.17 -1.44
C GLN A 70 1.38 3.61 -0.95
N ASN A 71 0.81 4.50 -1.75
CA ASN A 71 0.57 5.88 -1.35
C ASN A 71 -0.36 5.96 -0.14
N ASP A 72 -1.40 5.14 -0.13
CA ASP A 72 -2.34 5.07 1.01
C ASP A 72 -1.65 4.55 2.27
N ILE A 73 -0.80 3.53 2.14
CA ILE A 73 -0.01 3.00 3.24
C ILE A 73 0.92 4.08 3.80
N ASN A 74 1.59 4.82 2.93
CA ASN A 74 2.47 5.92 3.31
C ASN A 74 1.71 7.02 4.05
N PHE A 75 0.51 7.33 3.58
CA PHE A 75 -0.36 8.31 4.24
C PHE A 75 -0.75 7.87 5.65
N ILE A 76 -1.08 6.60 5.82
CA ILE A 76 -1.39 6.05 7.14
C ILE A 76 -0.18 6.19 8.07
N GLN A 77 1.00 5.86 7.58
CA GLN A 77 2.23 5.98 8.39
C GLN A 77 2.48 7.44 8.80
N THR A 78 2.31 8.37 7.86
CA THR A 78 2.45 9.80 8.14
C THR A 78 1.45 10.26 9.21
N THR A 79 0.22 9.77 9.14
CA THR A 79 -0.82 10.08 10.13
C THR A 79 -0.42 9.57 11.52
N ILE A 80 0.09 8.34 11.59
CA ILE A 80 0.57 7.75 12.84
C ILE A 80 1.71 8.60 13.42
N ASP A 81 2.68 8.94 12.59
CA ASP A 81 3.85 9.70 13.03
C ASP A 81 3.46 11.09 13.53
N ASN A 82 2.60 11.78 12.80
CA ASN A 82 2.14 13.11 13.20
C ASN A 82 1.37 13.07 14.50
N TYR A 83 0.50 12.09 14.68
CA TYR A 83 -0.27 11.96 15.91
C TYR A 83 0.63 11.61 17.10
N THR A 84 1.57 10.70 16.93
CA THR A 84 2.52 10.31 17.97
C THR A 84 3.38 11.51 18.38
N ASN A 85 3.88 12.27 17.43
CA ASN A 85 4.66 13.47 17.70
C ASN A 85 3.84 14.51 18.45
N TYR A 86 2.59 14.67 18.07
CA TYR A 86 1.69 15.60 18.76
C TYR A 86 1.45 15.18 20.22
N GLU A 87 1.23 13.90 20.48
CA GLU A 87 1.07 13.40 21.84
C GLU A 87 2.32 13.62 22.68
N GLU A 88 3.49 13.31 22.16
CA GLU A 88 4.75 13.49 22.86
C GLU A 88 4.98 14.97 23.21
N LYS A 89 4.71 15.84 22.26
CA LYS A 89 4.84 17.29 22.48
C LYS A 89 3.89 17.77 23.56
N THR A 90 2.64 17.33 23.53
CA THR A 90 1.62 17.70 24.51
C THR A 90 2.00 17.22 25.90
N ASN A 91 2.43 15.97 26.01
CA ASN A 91 2.86 15.39 27.28
C ASN A 91 4.08 16.14 27.86
N LYS A 92 5.02 16.48 27.02
CA LYS A 92 6.19 17.26 27.42
C LYS A 92 5.80 18.62 27.95
N GLU A 93 4.90 19.32 27.28
CA GLU A 93 4.40 20.62 27.72
C GLU A 93 3.69 20.54 29.08
N ILE A 94 2.92 19.47 29.28
CA ILE A 94 2.26 19.23 30.56
C ILE A 94 3.29 19.00 31.68
N ASP A 95 4.28 18.16 31.43
CA ASP A 95 5.34 17.87 32.39
C ASP A 95 6.13 19.12 32.76
N GLU A 96 6.45 19.96 31.79
CA GLU A 96 7.14 21.23 32.04
C GLU A 96 6.31 22.16 32.91
N LYS A 97 5.00 22.18 32.71
CA LYS A 97 4.09 23.00 33.54
C LYS A 97 3.96 22.46 34.97
N ILE A 98 4.00 21.16 35.13
CA ILE A 98 3.88 20.52 36.44
C ILE A 98 5.19 20.69 37.23
N ALA A 99 6.32 20.78 36.58
CA ALA A 99 7.64 20.89 37.21
C ALA A 99 7.88 22.24 37.86
N ILE A 100 7.00 23.19 37.69
CA ILE A 100 7.07 24.48 38.36
C ILE A 100 6.46 24.38 39.75
#